data_dda6fd1bb3c230c221663997cf25eb6e
#
_entry.id   dda6fd1bb3c230c221663997cf25eb6e
#
_cell.length_a   1.000
_cell.length_b   1.000
_cell.length_c   1.000
_cell.angle_alpha   90.00
_cell.angle_beta   90.00
_cell.angle_gamma   90.00
#
_symmetry.space_group_name_H-M   'P 1'
#
loop_
_entity.id
_entity.type
_entity.pdbx_description
1 polymer ?
#
loop_
_entity_poly.entity_id
_entity_poly.type
_entity_poly.pdbx_seq_one_letter_code
_entity_poly.pdbx_strand_id
1 'polypeptide(L)'
;VFSCQKKKIEPAMQTAEKPPHIRVLGEIPNPYKLSHAQTVLENLKATNTRITMPTTIRTTSKYVVFKPATIAQADSLLLKTDLELFPYPLHLEIEGNLEEYREPNLADEQPDWLYTVVRADFQLPADVPYQVLENLYIPYDDENITNAQREVLPQFMEWLDEFERNAEIAAGVPAEEAQRRGRWTPKGNIQVFDNTIINPLNPDLVINRAIPCHGAKVRIRNGVLFFHTLTDMNGNFNFGRSVRNKVNYGIVWEREDYIIKDMNGFGRWTPVRPLVNLTRAAFLNGPKQNTDWNTTISDRKHSYFATIHRAACDYYYHTPFGLQTPPKNTWLNKGKIHIAAYLREGSNHSGYF
;
A
#
# COMPACT_ATOMS: atom_id res chain seq x y z
N VAL A 1 -36.37 -26.35 -42.61
CA VAL A 1 -35.04 -25.73 -42.57
C VAL A 1 -35.18 -24.41 -41.82
N PHE A 2 -34.99 -24.41 -40.49
CA PHE A 2 -34.95 -23.21 -39.69
C PHE A 2 -33.51 -22.74 -39.60
N SER A 3 -33.21 -21.60 -40.23
CA SER A 3 -31.92 -20.90 -40.11
C SER A 3 -31.90 -20.13 -38.80
N CYS A 4 -31.09 -20.57 -37.85
CA CYS A 4 -30.85 -19.86 -36.61
C CYS A 4 -29.80 -18.78 -36.86
N GLN A 5 -30.21 -17.54 -37.09
CA GLN A 5 -29.28 -16.40 -37.16
C GLN A 5 -28.76 -16.11 -35.75
N LYS A 6 -27.49 -16.39 -35.49
CA LYS A 6 -26.78 -15.90 -34.30
C LYS A 6 -26.69 -14.37 -34.37
N LYS A 7 -27.49 -13.72 -33.55
CA LYS A 7 -27.37 -12.28 -33.32
C LYS A 7 -26.03 -12.03 -32.63
N LYS A 8 -25.06 -11.48 -33.34
CA LYS A 8 -23.79 -11.01 -32.80
C LYS A 8 -24.10 -9.86 -31.85
N ILE A 9 -24.02 -10.13 -30.54
CA ILE A 9 -24.01 -9.04 -29.55
C ILE A 9 -22.60 -8.45 -29.61
N GLU A 10 -22.45 -7.34 -30.30
CA GLU A 10 -21.24 -6.54 -30.20
C GLU A 10 -21.17 -6.00 -28.77
N PRO A 11 -20.10 -6.28 -28.01
CA PRO A 11 -19.90 -5.63 -26.74
C PRO A 11 -19.76 -4.13 -27.03
N ALA A 12 -20.55 -3.32 -26.32
CA ALA A 12 -20.40 -1.87 -26.37
C ALA A 12 -18.92 -1.56 -26.10
N MET A 13 -18.27 -0.99 -27.11
CA MET A 13 -16.93 -0.45 -27.00
C MET A 13 -16.97 0.61 -25.90
N GLN A 14 -16.56 0.26 -24.68
CA GLN A 14 -16.22 1.26 -23.67
C GLN A 14 -15.12 2.10 -24.30
N THR A 15 -15.46 3.33 -24.65
CA THR A 15 -14.49 4.37 -25.00
C THR A 15 -13.47 4.37 -23.89
N ALA A 16 -12.21 4.04 -24.21
CA ALA A 16 -11.10 4.11 -23.28
C ALA A 16 -11.09 5.54 -22.73
N GLU A 17 -11.54 5.71 -21.49
CA GLU A 17 -11.39 6.97 -20.79
C GLU A 17 -9.90 7.29 -20.77
N LYS A 18 -9.57 8.47 -21.29
CA LYS A 18 -8.21 9.00 -21.26
C LYS A 18 -7.78 8.97 -19.78
N PRO A 19 -6.66 8.32 -19.43
CA PRO A 19 -6.26 8.22 -18.03
C PRO A 19 -6.26 9.61 -17.41
N PRO A 20 -6.78 9.77 -16.19
CA PRO A 20 -6.86 11.07 -15.55
C PRO A 20 -5.44 11.64 -15.43
N HIS A 21 -5.26 12.86 -15.92
CA HIS A 21 -3.99 13.56 -15.79
C HIS A 21 -3.59 13.64 -14.32
N ILE A 22 -2.34 13.29 -14.02
CA ILE A 22 -1.78 13.45 -12.68
C ILE A 22 -1.79 14.93 -12.32
N ARG A 23 -2.32 15.24 -11.15
CA ARG A 23 -2.37 16.59 -10.62
C ARG A 23 -1.83 16.61 -9.20
N VAL A 24 -0.80 17.41 -8.97
CA VAL A 24 -0.30 17.71 -7.62
C VAL A 24 -1.17 18.82 -7.04
N LEU A 25 -1.83 18.54 -5.91
CA LEU A 25 -2.76 19.47 -5.26
C LEU A 25 -2.06 20.35 -4.22
N GLY A 26 -0.90 19.92 -3.70
CA GLY A 26 -0.13 20.65 -2.71
C GLY A 26 0.60 19.73 -1.73
N GLU A 27 1.17 20.32 -0.69
CA GLU A 27 1.82 19.58 0.38
C GLU A 27 0.81 19.12 1.43
N ILE A 28 1.02 17.92 1.95
CA ILE A 28 0.26 17.40 3.08
C ILE A 28 0.96 17.83 4.37
N PRO A 29 0.30 18.52 5.32
CA PRO A 29 0.87 18.80 6.61
C PRO A 29 1.43 17.54 7.27
N ASN A 30 2.70 17.58 7.69
CA ASN A 30 3.36 16.44 8.31
C ASN A 30 3.47 16.61 9.83
N PRO A 31 2.52 16.08 10.63
CA PRO A 31 2.56 16.17 12.08
C PRO A 31 3.69 15.35 12.72
N TYR A 32 4.26 14.39 11.99
CA TYR A 32 5.29 13.48 12.49
C TYR A 32 6.72 14.02 12.32
N LYS A 33 6.90 15.23 11.78
CA LYS A 33 8.20 15.88 11.71
C LYS A 33 8.81 16.04 13.10
N LEU A 34 10.08 15.65 13.26
CA LEU A 34 10.75 15.63 14.56
C LEU A 34 10.69 16.98 15.27
N SER A 35 10.87 18.09 14.53
CA SER A 35 10.80 19.44 15.12
C SER A 35 9.40 19.78 15.65
N HIS A 36 8.34 19.37 14.97
CA HIS A 36 6.96 19.56 15.46
C HIS A 36 6.73 18.76 16.74
N ALA A 37 7.17 17.49 16.75
CA ALA A 37 7.05 16.63 17.90
C ALA A 37 7.79 17.17 19.13
N GLN A 38 8.99 17.73 18.96
CA GLN A 38 9.77 18.35 20.04
C GLN A 38 9.05 19.58 20.62
N THR A 39 8.57 20.48 19.76
CA THR A 39 7.79 21.66 20.19
C THR A 39 6.54 21.26 20.97
N VAL A 40 5.82 20.23 20.49
CA VAL A 40 4.62 19.73 21.17
C VAL A 40 4.95 19.17 22.54
N LEU A 41 6.01 18.38 22.66
CA LEU A 41 6.41 17.82 23.96
C LEU A 41 6.75 18.92 24.97
N GLU A 42 7.47 19.96 24.55
CA GLU A 42 7.79 21.11 25.41
C GLU A 42 6.52 21.82 25.91
N ASN A 43 5.57 22.06 25.01
CA ASN A 43 4.30 22.67 25.34
C ASN A 43 3.45 21.80 26.29
N LEU A 44 3.38 20.48 26.04
CA LEU A 44 2.64 19.54 26.89
C LEU A 44 3.25 19.45 28.30
N LYS A 45 4.57 19.48 28.42
CA LYS A 45 5.26 19.55 29.72
C LYS A 45 4.91 20.80 30.52
N ALA A 46 4.75 21.92 29.83
CA ALA A 46 4.43 23.19 30.45
C ALA A 46 2.96 23.29 30.92
N THR A 47 2.05 22.59 30.22
CA THR A 47 0.59 22.74 30.45
C THR A 47 -0.05 21.59 31.21
N ASN A 48 0.53 20.37 31.16
CA ASN A 48 -0.12 19.17 31.67
C ASN A 48 0.81 18.33 32.57
N THR A 49 0.57 18.40 33.88
CA THR A 49 1.34 17.65 34.89
C THR A 49 0.84 16.22 35.13
N ARG A 50 -0.26 15.80 34.50
CA ARG A 50 -0.92 14.51 34.76
C ARG A 50 -0.53 13.39 33.82
N ILE A 51 -0.02 13.69 32.63
CA ILE A 51 0.31 12.68 31.64
C ILE A 51 1.83 12.48 31.60
N THR A 52 2.30 11.44 32.24
CA THR A 52 3.72 11.05 32.26
C THR A 52 4.04 10.20 31.01
N MET A 53 4.31 10.86 29.90
CA MET A 53 4.70 10.15 28.66
C MET A 53 5.77 10.95 27.90
N PRO A 54 6.50 10.34 26.97
CA PRO A 54 7.95 10.21 27.06
C PRO A 54 8.64 11.53 27.43
N THR A 55 9.71 11.45 28.18
CA THR A 55 10.48 12.64 28.61
C THR A 55 11.34 13.26 27.52
N THR A 56 11.64 12.47 26.49
CA THR A 56 12.47 12.89 25.34
C THR A 56 11.89 12.35 24.04
N ILE A 57 11.95 13.17 22.99
CA ILE A 57 11.58 12.78 21.63
C ILE A 57 12.83 12.64 20.80
N ARG A 58 12.97 11.50 20.14
CA ARG A 58 14.07 11.17 19.22
C ARG A 58 13.52 10.71 17.88
N THR A 59 14.34 10.71 16.85
CA THR A 59 13.98 10.13 15.56
C THR A 59 13.63 8.66 15.71
N THR A 60 12.41 8.28 15.37
CA THR A 60 11.96 6.89 15.31
C THR A 60 12.00 6.35 13.89
N SER A 61 11.85 7.25 12.91
CA SER A 61 11.81 6.91 11.48
C SER A 61 12.41 8.01 10.64
N LYS A 62 12.79 7.68 9.39
CA LYS A 62 13.32 8.61 8.40
C LYS A 62 12.47 8.54 7.14
N TYR A 63 12.07 9.67 6.62
CA TYR A 63 11.48 9.79 5.28
C TYR A 63 12.62 10.01 4.29
N VAL A 64 12.73 9.11 3.33
CA VAL A 64 13.88 9.01 2.42
C VAL A 64 13.39 9.00 0.97
N VAL A 65 14.14 9.66 0.09
CA VAL A 65 14.05 9.51 -1.36
C VAL A 65 15.33 8.86 -1.88
N PHE A 66 15.18 7.78 -2.65
CA PHE A 66 16.24 7.20 -3.45
C PHE A 66 16.22 7.83 -4.84
N LYS A 67 17.40 8.19 -5.34
CA LYS A 67 17.61 8.84 -6.64
C LYS A 67 18.53 7.97 -7.50
N PRO A 68 18.05 6.80 -7.98
CA PRO A 68 18.91 5.91 -8.75
C PRO A 68 19.37 6.61 -10.03
N ALA A 69 20.68 6.56 -10.29
CA ALA A 69 21.26 7.14 -11.51
C ALA A 69 21.17 6.17 -12.70
N THR A 70 21.01 4.87 -12.44
CA THR A 70 20.94 3.82 -13.44
C THR A 70 19.79 2.86 -13.18
N ILE A 71 19.34 2.18 -14.23
CA ILE A 71 18.32 1.13 -14.15
C ILE A 71 18.78 0.02 -13.18
N ALA A 72 20.07 -0.35 -13.20
CA ALA A 72 20.61 -1.37 -12.31
C ALA A 72 20.46 -0.99 -10.82
N GLN A 73 20.64 0.29 -10.48
CA GLN A 73 20.42 0.78 -9.12
C GLN A 73 18.94 0.75 -8.75
N ALA A 74 18.04 1.17 -9.65
CA ALA A 74 16.61 1.07 -9.42
C ALA A 74 16.18 -0.40 -9.22
N ASP A 75 16.70 -1.30 -10.02
CA ASP A 75 16.43 -2.72 -9.93
C ASP A 75 16.93 -3.32 -8.60
N SER A 76 18.13 -2.90 -8.13
CA SER A 76 18.66 -3.34 -6.83
C SER A 76 17.76 -2.95 -5.66
N LEU A 77 17.12 -1.77 -5.71
CA LEU A 77 16.13 -1.35 -4.72
C LEU A 77 14.86 -2.20 -4.77
N LEU A 78 14.36 -2.51 -5.95
CA LEU A 78 13.14 -3.32 -6.12
C LEU A 78 13.31 -4.78 -5.66
N LEU A 79 14.54 -5.24 -5.54
CA LEU A 79 14.88 -6.55 -4.95
C LEU A 79 14.83 -6.54 -3.42
N LYS A 80 14.94 -5.36 -2.77
CA LYS A 80 14.86 -5.23 -1.31
C LYS A 80 13.43 -5.46 -0.85
N THR A 81 13.15 -6.64 -0.31
CA THR A 81 11.79 -7.01 0.16
C THR A 81 11.42 -6.38 1.49
N ASP A 82 12.38 -5.87 2.23
CA ASP A 82 12.27 -5.14 3.48
C ASP A 82 11.98 -3.63 3.31
N LEU A 83 12.09 -3.12 2.07
CA LEU A 83 11.72 -1.76 1.72
C LEU A 83 10.33 -1.70 1.07
N GLU A 84 9.48 -0.85 1.57
CA GLU A 84 8.26 -0.44 0.88
C GLU A 84 8.52 0.83 0.10
N LEU A 85 8.61 0.69 -1.21
CA LEU A 85 8.95 1.77 -2.12
C LEU A 85 7.71 2.33 -2.81
N PHE A 86 7.64 3.66 -2.86
CA PHE A 86 6.57 4.41 -3.52
C PHE A 86 7.16 5.17 -4.70
N PRO A 87 6.57 5.09 -5.91
CA PRO A 87 7.04 5.83 -7.07
C PRO A 87 6.62 7.31 -7.06
N TYR A 88 6.09 7.80 -5.95
CA TYR A 88 5.61 9.18 -5.79
C TYR A 88 5.93 9.70 -4.38
N PRO A 89 6.09 11.03 -4.20
CA PRO A 89 6.39 11.63 -2.90
C PRO A 89 5.21 11.51 -1.93
N LEU A 90 5.50 11.07 -0.69
CA LEU A 90 4.49 10.83 0.33
C LEU A 90 3.98 12.11 0.99
N HIS A 91 4.73 13.20 0.89
CA HIS A 91 4.37 14.52 1.43
C HIS A 91 3.50 15.35 0.49
N LEU A 92 3.23 14.86 -0.72
CA LEU A 92 2.36 15.54 -1.68
C LEU A 92 0.99 14.87 -1.75
N GLU A 93 -0.04 15.69 -1.89
CA GLU A 93 -1.36 15.26 -2.30
C GLU A 93 -1.41 15.20 -3.82
N ILE A 94 -1.63 14.00 -4.35
CA ILE A 94 -1.63 13.73 -5.78
C ILE A 94 -2.95 13.09 -6.16
N GLU A 95 -3.63 13.67 -7.15
CA GLU A 95 -4.83 13.14 -7.77
C GLU A 95 -4.48 12.48 -9.10
N GLY A 96 -5.16 11.38 -9.43
CA GLY A 96 -4.97 10.61 -10.65
C GLY A 96 -4.28 9.27 -10.42
N ASN A 97 -3.69 8.71 -11.47
CA ASN A 97 -3.03 7.42 -11.40
C ASN A 97 -1.62 7.55 -10.81
N LEU A 98 -1.46 7.21 -9.53
CA LEU A 98 -0.19 7.28 -8.81
C LEU A 98 0.91 6.39 -9.41
N GLU A 99 0.55 5.34 -10.18
CA GLU A 99 1.51 4.49 -10.86
C GLU A 99 2.20 5.20 -12.04
N GLU A 100 1.58 6.26 -12.55
CA GLU A 100 2.09 7.08 -13.68
C GLU A 100 2.82 8.33 -13.21
N TYR A 101 2.89 8.57 -11.90
CA TYR A 101 3.61 9.74 -11.36
C TYR A 101 5.08 9.68 -11.76
N ARG A 102 5.60 10.83 -12.14
CA ARG A 102 7.02 11.04 -12.43
C ARG A 102 7.45 12.40 -11.93
N GLU A 103 8.65 12.48 -11.38
CA GLU A 103 9.24 13.75 -10.98
C GLU A 103 9.38 14.69 -12.20
N PRO A 104 8.93 15.95 -12.08
CA PRO A 104 8.82 16.86 -13.24
C PRO A 104 10.12 17.14 -13.97
N ASN A 105 11.26 17.03 -13.29
CA ASN A 105 12.57 17.40 -13.83
C ASN A 105 13.44 16.21 -14.21
N LEU A 106 12.89 15.00 -14.24
CA LEU A 106 13.63 13.81 -14.66
C LEU A 106 13.65 13.70 -16.18
N ALA A 107 14.84 13.49 -16.76
CA ALA A 107 14.99 13.14 -18.16
C ALA A 107 14.34 11.79 -18.46
N ASP A 108 13.84 11.60 -19.70
CA ASP A 108 13.07 10.40 -20.06
C ASP A 108 13.81 9.08 -19.83
N GLU A 109 15.13 9.09 -19.94
CA GLU A 109 16.00 7.91 -19.75
C GLU A 109 16.38 7.65 -18.28
N GLN A 110 16.11 8.58 -17.37
CA GLN A 110 16.45 8.41 -15.97
C GLN A 110 15.42 7.54 -15.25
N PRO A 111 15.83 6.65 -14.32
CA PRO A 111 14.93 5.93 -13.44
C PRO A 111 14.09 6.88 -12.57
N ASP A 112 12.87 6.49 -12.25
CA ASP A 112 12.03 7.24 -11.33
C ASP A 112 12.64 7.25 -9.92
N TRP A 113 12.41 8.34 -9.21
CA TRP A 113 12.74 8.41 -7.80
C TRP A 113 11.79 7.53 -7.00
N LEU A 114 12.33 6.93 -5.94
CA LEU A 114 11.58 6.02 -5.08
C LEU A 114 11.60 6.53 -3.64
N TYR A 115 10.44 6.67 -3.07
CA TYR A 115 10.22 7.20 -1.73
C TYR A 115 9.92 6.09 -0.74
N THR A 116 10.35 6.26 0.51
CA THR A 116 10.04 5.33 1.59
C THR A 116 10.11 6.00 2.96
N VAL A 117 9.51 5.37 3.95
CA VAL A 117 9.75 5.67 5.36
C VAL A 117 10.31 4.41 5.99
N VAL A 118 11.45 4.54 6.63
CA VAL A 118 12.14 3.45 7.30
C VAL A 118 12.41 3.77 8.77
N ARG A 119 12.60 2.76 9.59
CA ARG A 119 13.01 2.96 10.98
C ARG A 119 14.34 3.72 11.06
N ALA A 120 14.57 4.44 12.15
CA ALA A 120 15.77 5.25 12.32
C ALA A 120 17.08 4.43 12.27
N ASP A 121 17.03 3.18 12.72
CA ASP A 121 18.15 2.22 12.75
C ASP A 121 18.33 1.43 11.45
N PHE A 122 17.42 1.58 10.48
CA PHE A 122 17.49 0.88 9.20
C PHE A 122 18.75 1.28 8.43
N GLN A 123 19.48 0.27 7.95
CA GLN A 123 20.69 0.46 7.13
C GLN A 123 20.29 0.71 5.67
N LEU A 124 20.40 1.96 5.25
CA LEU A 124 20.09 2.36 3.88
C LEU A 124 21.12 1.75 2.91
N PRO A 125 20.69 1.29 1.71
CA PRO A 125 21.58 0.81 0.67
C PRO A 125 22.61 1.86 0.28
N ALA A 126 23.91 1.52 0.37
CA ALA A 126 24.99 2.45 0.06
C ALA A 126 25.29 2.56 -1.45
N ASP A 127 24.79 1.61 -2.23
CA ASP A 127 24.98 1.50 -3.68
C ASP A 127 24.03 2.35 -4.50
N VAL A 128 23.01 2.94 -3.86
CA VAL A 128 22.03 3.84 -4.51
C VAL A 128 22.08 5.21 -3.84
N PRO A 129 22.24 6.31 -4.61
CA PRO A 129 22.14 7.65 -4.06
C PRO A 129 20.77 7.88 -3.37
N TYR A 130 20.82 8.44 -2.17
CA TYR A 130 19.61 8.77 -1.44
C TYR A 130 19.74 10.11 -0.70
N GLN A 131 18.59 10.65 -0.32
CA GLN A 131 18.48 11.84 0.53
C GLN A 131 17.47 11.57 1.64
N VAL A 132 17.83 11.86 2.89
CA VAL A 132 16.87 11.94 3.98
C VAL A 132 16.15 13.27 3.85
N LEU A 133 14.86 13.21 3.55
CA LEU A 133 14.01 14.39 3.40
C LEU A 133 13.59 14.93 4.76
N GLU A 134 13.27 14.04 5.71
CA GLU A 134 12.78 14.41 7.02
C GLU A 134 13.11 13.34 8.06
N ASN A 135 13.46 13.78 9.28
CA ASN A 135 13.49 12.93 10.46
C ASN A 135 12.09 12.97 11.11
N LEU A 136 11.57 11.79 11.44
CA LEU A 136 10.21 11.62 11.93
C LEU A 136 10.21 11.08 13.36
N TYR A 137 9.22 11.51 14.12
CA TYR A 137 8.81 10.86 15.35
C TYR A 137 7.41 10.27 15.17
N ILE A 138 7.34 8.95 15.13
CA ILE A 138 6.11 8.18 15.05
C ILE A 138 5.89 7.53 16.42
N PRO A 139 4.88 7.98 17.23
CA PRO A 139 4.70 7.52 18.59
C PRO A 139 4.53 6.00 18.73
N TYR A 140 3.91 5.35 17.75
CA TYR A 140 3.75 3.90 17.75
C TYR A 140 5.06 3.13 17.58
N ASP A 141 6.10 3.76 17.04
CA ASP A 141 7.40 3.15 16.79
C ASP A 141 8.44 3.54 17.85
N ASP A 142 8.04 4.33 18.86
CA ASP A 142 8.92 4.72 19.95
C ASP A 142 9.12 3.56 20.93
N GLU A 143 10.33 3.01 20.98
CA GLU A 143 10.73 1.91 21.87
C GLU A 143 10.76 2.32 23.34
N ASN A 144 10.83 3.62 23.65
CA ASN A 144 10.75 4.10 25.02
C ASN A 144 9.33 4.04 25.58
N ILE A 145 8.32 3.90 24.73
CA ILE A 145 6.95 3.62 25.13
C ILE A 145 6.83 2.11 25.31
N THR A 146 6.95 1.64 26.53
CA THR A 146 6.89 0.22 26.85
C THR A 146 5.52 -0.39 26.52
N ASN A 147 5.48 -1.70 26.31
CA ASN A 147 4.21 -2.41 26.10
C ASN A 147 3.26 -2.21 27.31
N ALA A 148 3.79 -2.19 28.55
CA ALA A 148 3.00 -1.91 29.74
C ALA A 148 2.35 -0.51 29.71
N GLN A 149 3.03 0.49 29.17
CA GLN A 149 2.44 1.83 28.98
C GLN A 149 1.38 1.85 27.87
N ARG A 150 1.55 1.03 26.83
CA ARG A 150 0.53 0.85 25.76
C ARG A 150 -0.66 0.04 26.24
N GLU A 151 -0.47 -0.89 27.21
CA GLU A 151 -1.51 -1.72 27.80
C GLU A 151 -2.43 -0.93 28.72
N VAL A 152 -1.95 0.18 29.32
CA VAL A 152 -2.81 1.18 29.98
C VAL A 152 -3.46 2.05 28.89
N LEU A 153 -4.22 1.39 28.04
CA LEU A 153 -4.74 1.90 26.77
C LEU A 153 -5.42 3.29 26.84
N PRO A 154 -6.29 3.60 27.84
CA PRO A 154 -6.92 4.92 27.90
C PRO A 154 -5.92 6.07 28.02
N GLN A 155 -4.93 5.97 28.92
CA GLN A 155 -3.96 7.04 29.15
C GLN A 155 -3.03 7.26 27.95
N PHE A 156 -2.57 6.16 27.32
CA PHE A 156 -1.78 6.24 26.08
C PHE A 156 -2.58 6.89 24.96
N MET A 157 -3.84 6.52 24.80
CA MET A 157 -4.69 7.05 23.74
C MET A 157 -5.04 8.53 23.96
N GLU A 158 -5.25 8.96 25.20
CA GLU A 158 -5.46 10.38 25.54
C GLU A 158 -4.21 11.20 25.21
N TRP A 159 -3.04 10.73 25.66
CA TRP A 159 -1.78 11.38 25.33
C TRP A 159 -1.54 11.43 23.82
N LEU A 160 -1.75 10.32 23.13
CA LEU A 160 -1.55 10.23 21.69
C LEU A 160 -2.47 11.18 20.94
N ASP A 161 -3.74 11.29 21.37
CA ASP A 161 -4.70 12.18 20.74
C ASP A 161 -4.33 13.65 20.94
N GLU A 162 -3.93 14.01 22.14
CA GLU A 162 -3.48 15.36 22.48
C GLU A 162 -2.17 15.70 21.76
N PHE A 163 -1.22 14.77 21.75
CA PHE A 163 0.06 14.92 21.04
C PHE A 163 -0.15 15.13 19.56
N GLU A 164 -0.87 14.25 18.88
CA GLU A 164 -1.09 14.33 17.43
C GLU A 164 -1.91 15.58 17.05
N ARG A 165 -2.89 15.98 17.86
CA ARG A 165 -3.65 17.22 17.66
C ARG A 165 -2.74 18.45 17.66
N ASN A 166 -1.87 18.56 18.66
CA ASN A 166 -0.92 19.66 18.75
C ASN A 166 0.13 19.60 17.63
N ALA A 167 0.55 18.40 17.23
CA ALA A 167 1.47 18.21 16.11
C ALA A 167 0.83 18.60 14.76
N GLU A 168 -0.46 18.34 14.55
CA GLU A 168 -1.21 18.82 13.39
C GLU A 168 -1.24 20.37 13.36
N ILE A 169 -1.46 21.03 14.49
CA ILE A 169 -1.44 22.49 14.60
C ILE A 169 -0.03 23.02 14.31
N ALA A 170 1.01 22.42 14.87
CA ALA A 170 2.40 22.77 14.60
C ALA A 170 2.79 22.57 13.12
N ALA A 171 2.15 21.62 12.44
CA ALA A 171 2.32 21.37 11.01
C ALA A 171 1.49 22.33 10.12
N GLY A 172 0.76 23.29 10.70
CA GLY A 172 0.00 24.30 9.96
C GLY A 172 -1.47 23.99 9.76
N VAL A 173 -2.01 22.92 10.38
CA VAL A 173 -3.46 22.68 10.36
C VAL A 173 -4.14 23.69 11.29
N PRO A 174 -5.23 24.36 10.84
CA PRO A 174 -5.97 25.28 11.69
C PRO A 174 -6.44 24.60 12.99
N ALA A 175 -6.29 25.28 14.12
CA ALA A 175 -6.60 24.71 15.45
C ALA A 175 -8.03 24.20 15.56
N GLU A 176 -9.00 24.94 15.02
CA GLU A 176 -10.41 24.51 15.01
C GLU A 176 -10.63 23.23 14.17
N GLU A 177 -9.89 23.08 13.09
CA GLU A 177 -9.96 21.89 12.26
C GLU A 177 -9.31 20.70 12.98
N ALA A 178 -8.13 20.87 13.56
CA ALA A 178 -7.45 19.84 14.33
C ALA A 178 -8.29 19.39 15.54
N GLN A 179 -9.03 20.28 16.20
CA GLN A 179 -9.94 19.94 17.29
C GLN A 179 -11.17 19.13 16.84
N ARG A 180 -11.70 19.40 15.64
CA ARG A 180 -12.87 18.70 15.09
C ARG A 180 -12.54 17.30 14.58
N ARG A 181 -11.28 17.00 14.30
CA ARG A 181 -10.84 15.68 13.83
C ARG A 181 -10.89 14.67 14.96
N GLY A 182 -11.83 13.74 14.89
CA GLY A 182 -11.91 12.59 15.79
C GLY A 182 -10.99 11.46 15.36
N ARG A 183 -10.65 10.59 16.31
CA ARG A 183 -9.95 9.32 15.99
C ARG A 183 -10.95 8.26 15.53
N TRP A 184 -10.51 7.44 14.62
CA TRP A 184 -11.28 6.30 14.12
C TRP A 184 -10.35 5.16 13.72
N THR A 185 -10.86 3.93 13.73
CA THR A 185 -10.07 2.75 13.37
C THR A 185 -10.47 2.30 11.98
N PRO A 186 -9.58 2.36 10.98
CA PRO A 186 -9.85 1.89 9.64
C PRO A 186 -10.11 0.39 9.62
N LYS A 187 -11.20 -0.01 8.99
CA LYS A 187 -11.61 -1.41 8.78
C LYS A 187 -12.44 -1.52 7.50
N GLY A 188 -12.84 -2.72 7.15
CA GLY A 188 -13.71 -2.93 5.98
C GLY A 188 -13.68 -4.35 5.47
N ASN A 189 -14.15 -4.51 4.22
CA ASN A 189 -14.25 -5.79 3.54
C ASN A 189 -13.79 -5.66 2.09
N ILE A 190 -12.90 -6.55 1.66
CA ILE A 190 -12.41 -6.63 0.29
C ILE A 190 -12.94 -7.91 -0.36
N GLN A 191 -13.64 -7.73 -1.45
CA GLN A 191 -14.08 -8.80 -2.33
C GLN A 191 -13.45 -8.63 -3.70
N VAL A 192 -13.40 -9.70 -4.47
CA VAL A 192 -12.99 -9.67 -5.87
C VAL A 192 -14.08 -10.31 -6.71
N PHE A 193 -14.29 -9.76 -7.89
CA PHE A 193 -15.20 -10.34 -8.85
C PHE A 193 -14.51 -11.50 -9.55
N ASP A 194 -14.91 -12.74 -9.24
CA ASP A 194 -14.32 -13.93 -9.79
C ASP A 194 -15.15 -14.42 -11.00
N ASN A 195 -14.55 -14.37 -12.16
CA ASN A 195 -15.10 -14.84 -13.41
C ASN A 195 -14.50 -16.17 -13.86
N THR A 196 -13.73 -16.85 -13.02
CA THR A 196 -13.09 -18.12 -13.33
C THR A 196 -13.94 -19.32 -12.89
N ILE A 197 -15.00 -19.09 -12.12
CA ILE A 197 -15.85 -20.17 -11.60
C ILE A 197 -16.75 -20.68 -12.71
N ILE A 198 -16.52 -21.91 -13.10
CA ILE A 198 -17.32 -22.63 -14.09
C ILE A 198 -18.59 -23.16 -13.40
N ASN A 199 -19.75 -22.96 -14.03
CA ASN A 199 -20.97 -23.56 -13.55
C ASN A 199 -20.90 -25.08 -13.72
N PRO A 200 -21.00 -25.89 -12.65
CA PRO A 200 -20.89 -27.34 -12.75
C PRO A 200 -22.03 -27.98 -13.56
N LEU A 201 -23.17 -27.30 -13.72
CA LEU A 201 -24.30 -27.76 -14.50
C LEU A 201 -24.23 -27.33 -15.96
N ASN A 202 -23.44 -26.32 -16.28
CA ASN A 202 -23.21 -25.83 -17.64
C ASN A 202 -21.80 -25.26 -17.75
N PRO A 203 -20.80 -26.05 -18.20
CA PRO A 203 -19.41 -25.63 -18.28
C PRO A 203 -19.15 -24.42 -19.20
N ASP A 204 -20.07 -24.12 -20.12
CA ASP A 204 -19.98 -22.94 -20.99
C ASP A 204 -20.40 -21.65 -20.28
N LEU A 205 -20.94 -21.74 -19.06
CA LEU A 205 -21.38 -20.61 -18.25
C LEU A 205 -20.38 -20.35 -17.12
N VAL A 206 -19.75 -19.18 -17.19
CA VAL A 206 -18.95 -18.65 -16.07
C VAL A 206 -19.87 -18.00 -15.05
N ILE A 207 -19.75 -18.40 -13.79
CA ILE A 207 -20.49 -17.79 -12.69
C ILE A 207 -19.69 -16.58 -12.20
N ASN A 208 -20.08 -15.39 -12.66
CA ASN A 208 -19.53 -14.15 -12.16
C ASN A 208 -20.11 -13.84 -10.77
N ARG A 209 -19.31 -13.90 -9.74
CA ARG A 209 -19.73 -13.51 -8.39
C ARG A 209 -18.61 -12.82 -7.61
N ALA A 210 -19.02 -11.96 -6.68
CA ALA A 210 -18.10 -11.42 -5.69
C ALA A 210 -17.77 -12.49 -4.64
N ILE A 211 -16.48 -12.69 -4.39
CA ILE A 211 -15.96 -13.62 -3.41
C ILE A 211 -14.94 -12.94 -2.51
N PRO A 212 -14.77 -13.37 -1.23
CA PRO A 212 -13.81 -12.79 -0.32
C PRO A 212 -12.38 -12.80 -0.88
N CYS A 213 -11.68 -11.67 -0.79
CA CYS A 213 -10.25 -11.60 -1.09
C CYS A 213 -9.46 -11.80 0.21
N HIS A 214 -9.34 -13.06 0.64
CA HIS A 214 -8.65 -13.41 1.89
C HIS A 214 -7.14 -13.29 1.78
N GLY A 215 -6.50 -12.96 2.89
CA GLY A 215 -5.04 -12.81 3.00
C GLY A 215 -4.48 -11.62 2.25
N ALA A 216 -5.32 -10.74 1.68
CA ALA A 216 -4.84 -9.54 1.00
C ALA A 216 -4.19 -8.57 2.00
N LYS A 217 -3.01 -8.04 1.65
CA LYS A 217 -2.29 -7.06 2.44
C LYS A 217 -2.86 -5.67 2.16
N VAL A 218 -3.81 -5.25 2.98
CA VAL A 218 -4.41 -3.91 2.91
C VAL A 218 -3.48 -2.90 3.54
N ARG A 219 -3.30 -1.77 2.88
CA ARG A 219 -2.50 -0.64 3.34
C ARG A 219 -3.39 0.57 3.55
N ILE A 220 -3.13 1.32 4.61
CA ILE A 220 -3.58 2.71 4.76
C ILE A 220 -2.38 3.64 4.74
N ARG A 221 -2.57 4.83 4.18
CA ARG A 221 -1.55 5.88 4.15
C ARG A 221 -2.17 7.24 4.48
N ASN A 222 -1.48 7.99 5.34
CA ASN A 222 -1.77 9.41 5.61
C ASN A 222 -0.44 10.18 5.60
N GLY A 223 -0.16 10.85 4.49
CA GLY A 223 1.16 11.45 4.29
C GLY A 223 2.27 10.41 4.37
N VAL A 224 3.24 10.66 5.23
CA VAL A 224 4.40 9.77 5.47
C VAL A 224 4.07 8.57 6.36
N LEU A 225 2.93 8.57 7.02
CA LEU A 225 2.52 7.46 7.87
C LEU A 225 1.75 6.42 7.06
N PHE A 226 2.16 5.15 7.16
CA PHE A 226 1.41 4.04 6.56
C PHE A 226 1.47 2.78 7.43
N PHE A 227 0.42 1.99 7.37
CA PHE A 227 0.27 0.72 8.09
C PHE A 227 -0.34 -0.33 7.19
N HIS A 228 -0.13 -1.60 7.57
CA HIS A 228 -0.68 -2.76 6.88
C HIS A 228 -1.46 -3.64 7.85
N THR A 229 -2.45 -4.32 7.29
CA THR A 229 -3.13 -5.45 7.91
C THR A 229 -3.50 -6.46 6.84
N LEU A 230 -3.89 -7.67 7.24
CA LEU A 230 -4.34 -8.72 6.32
C LEU A 230 -5.84 -8.88 6.43
N THR A 231 -6.47 -9.22 5.31
CA THR A 231 -7.87 -9.64 5.33
C THR A 231 -8.00 -11.06 5.89
N ASP A 232 -9.08 -11.32 6.61
CA ASP A 232 -9.46 -12.66 7.07
C ASP A 232 -10.06 -13.51 5.93
N MET A 233 -10.51 -14.73 6.27
CA MET A 233 -11.13 -15.67 5.31
C MET A 233 -12.41 -15.12 4.66
N ASN A 234 -13.07 -14.16 5.29
CA ASN A 234 -14.27 -13.50 4.77
C ASN A 234 -13.96 -12.19 4.04
N GLY A 235 -12.68 -11.85 3.87
CA GLY A 235 -12.22 -10.61 3.24
C GLY A 235 -12.29 -9.40 4.17
N ASN A 236 -12.60 -9.55 5.47
CA ASN A 236 -12.64 -8.45 6.41
C ASN A 236 -11.24 -8.07 6.86
N PHE A 237 -11.02 -6.79 7.10
CA PHE A 237 -9.80 -6.28 7.70
C PHE A 237 -10.09 -5.27 8.80
N ASN A 238 -9.16 -5.19 9.76
CA ASN A 238 -9.18 -4.19 10.83
C ASN A 238 -7.73 -3.86 11.18
N PHE A 239 -7.39 -2.58 11.20
CA PHE A 239 -6.02 -2.15 11.50
C PHE A 239 -5.67 -2.24 12.99
N GLY A 240 -6.67 -2.30 13.89
CA GLY A 240 -6.44 -2.33 15.33
C GLY A 240 -5.78 -1.06 15.88
N ARG A 241 -5.41 -0.13 15.01
CA ARG A 241 -4.82 1.18 15.35
C ARG A 241 -5.75 2.29 14.88
N SER A 242 -5.91 3.30 15.70
CA SER A 242 -6.71 4.46 15.33
C SER A 242 -5.85 5.54 14.68
N VAL A 243 -6.47 6.28 13.77
CA VAL A 243 -5.89 7.43 13.06
C VAL A 243 -6.80 8.63 13.20
N ARG A 244 -6.27 9.85 13.05
CA ARG A 244 -7.06 11.08 13.20
C ARG A 244 -7.60 11.63 11.88
N ASN A 245 -7.10 11.21 10.76
CA ASN A 245 -7.39 11.87 9.49
C ASN A 245 -7.92 10.90 8.45
N LYS A 246 -8.30 11.44 7.29
CA LYS A 246 -8.55 10.62 6.11
C LYS A 246 -7.31 9.81 5.75
N VAL A 247 -7.51 8.58 5.35
CA VAL A 247 -6.45 7.71 4.85
C VAL A 247 -6.69 7.36 3.40
N ASN A 248 -5.61 7.18 2.65
CA ASN A 248 -5.66 6.54 1.35
C ASN A 248 -5.58 5.03 1.56
N TYR A 249 -6.57 4.31 1.08
CA TYR A 249 -6.54 2.86 1.07
C TYR A 249 -5.79 2.33 -0.15
N GLY A 250 -5.18 1.19 0.02
CA GLY A 250 -4.53 0.45 -1.05
C GLY A 250 -4.38 -1.03 -0.70
N ILE A 251 -3.96 -1.82 -1.67
CA ILE A 251 -3.68 -3.25 -1.49
C ILE A 251 -2.33 -3.54 -2.12
N VAL A 252 -1.50 -4.31 -1.42
CA VAL A 252 -0.23 -4.82 -1.94
C VAL A 252 -0.36 -6.33 -2.09
N TRP A 253 -0.13 -6.83 -3.31
CA TRP A 253 -0.32 -8.24 -3.62
C TRP A 253 0.91 -9.06 -3.25
N GLU A 254 1.14 -9.19 -1.95
CA GLU A 254 2.24 -9.99 -1.38
C GLU A 254 1.89 -10.61 -0.02
N ARG A 255 2.63 -11.64 0.34
CA ARG A 255 2.64 -12.26 1.67
C ARG A 255 4.09 -12.51 2.11
N GLU A 256 4.28 -13.26 3.19
CA GLU A 256 5.61 -13.62 3.68
C GLU A 256 6.40 -14.44 2.67
N ASP A 257 5.74 -15.41 2.01
CA ASP A 257 6.39 -16.41 1.16
C ASP A 257 6.39 -16.04 -0.33
N TYR A 258 5.54 -15.12 -0.77
CA TYR A 258 5.45 -14.74 -2.19
C TYR A 258 5.17 -13.25 -2.39
N ILE A 259 5.48 -12.80 -3.60
CA ILE A 259 5.15 -11.47 -4.11
C ILE A 259 4.69 -11.56 -5.56
N ILE A 260 3.60 -10.90 -5.88
CA ILE A 260 3.14 -10.79 -7.26
C ILE A 260 3.84 -9.58 -7.89
N LYS A 261 4.42 -9.79 -9.06
CA LYS A 261 5.13 -8.79 -9.85
C LYS A 261 4.31 -8.44 -11.09
N ASP A 262 4.03 -7.16 -11.27
CA ASP A 262 3.36 -6.66 -12.47
C ASP A 262 4.36 -6.56 -13.64
N MET A 263 4.18 -7.39 -14.64
CA MET A 263 5.01 -7.36 -15.85
C MET A 263 4.69 -6.17 -16.77
N ASN A 264 3.53 -5.56 -16.62
CA ASN A 264 3.13 -4.38 -17.37
C ASN A 264 3.45 -3.07 -16.63
N GLY A 265 3.81 -3.17 -15.34
CA GLY A 265 4.24 -2.03 -14.54
C GLY A 265 5.54 -1.43 -15.07
N PHE A 266 5.60 -0.11 -15.17
CA PHE A 266 6.72 0.65 -15.76
C PHE A 266 6.97 0.39 -17.25
N GLY A 267 5.92 0.45 -18.07
CA GLY A 267 5.98 0.28 -19.54
C GLY A 267 6.89 1.27 -20.30
N ARG A 268 7.54 2.21 -19.62
CA ARG A 268 8.45 3.18 -20.23
C ARG A 268 9.91 2.68 -20.34
N TRP A 269 10.27 1.62 -19.61
CA TRP A 269 11.68 1.23 -19.43
C TRP A 269 12.04 -0.12 -20.04
N THR A 270 11.31 -0.62 -21.01
CA THR A 270 11.60 -1.94 -21.57
C THR A 270 12.65 -1.91 -22.67
N PRO A 271 13.70 -2.68 -22.52
CA PRO A 271 13.76 -4.00 -23.09
C PRO A 271 13.75 -5.07 -21.97
N VAL A 272 13.33 -6.27 -22.31
CA VAL A 272 13.17 -7.48 -21.48
C VAL A 272 13.89 -7.42 -20.14
N ARG A 273 13.17 -7.07 -19.05
CA ARG A 273 13.74 -7.10 -17.70
C ARG A 273 13.69 -8.50 -17.14
N PRO A 274 14.70 -8.92 -16.35
CA PRO A 274 14.60 -10.14 -15.55
C PRO A 274 13.37 -10.09 -14.65
N LEU A 275 12.67 -11.20 -14.47
CA LEU A 275 11.43 -11.30 -13.67
C LEU A 275 11.58 -10.74 -12.24
N VAL A 276 12.77 -10.85 -11.68
CA VAL A 276 13.08 -10.38 -10.33
C VAL A 276 13.03 -8.84 -10.19
N ASN A 277 13.18 -8.11 -11.28
CA ASN A 277 13.29 -6.66 -11.31
C ASN A 277 11.97 -5.95 -11.65
N LEU A 278 10.87 -6.69 -11.69
CA LEU A 278 9.55 -6.13 -11.93
C LEU A 278 8.99 -5.45 -10.68
N THR A 279 8.12 -4.47 -10.88
CA THR A 279 7.42 -3.81 -9.78
C THR A 279 6.48 -4.75 -9.04
N ARG A 280 6.26 -4.45 -7.77
CA ARG A 280 5.23 -5.13 -6.98
C ARG A 280 3.86 -4.76 -7.55
N ALA A 281 3.01 -5.75 -7.77
CA ALA A 281 1.62 -5.50 -8.09
C ALA A 281 0.92 -4.89 -6.88
N ALA A 282 0.23 -3.78 -7.08
CA ALA A 282 -0.49 -3.07 -6.03
C ALA A 282 -1.73 -2.38 -6.57
N PHE A 283 -2.74 -2.22 -5.73
CA PHE A 283 -3.87 -1.33 -5.97
C PHE A 283 -3.63 -0.04 -5.19
N LEU A 284 -3.08 0.98 -5.84
CA LEU A 284 -2.65 2.22 -5.19
C LEU A 284 -3.76 3.26 -5.07
N ASN A 285 -4.78 3.18 -5.91
CA ASN A 285 -5.82 4.19 -6.09
C ASN A 285 -7.11 3.90 -5.32
N GLY A 286 -7.00 3.34 -4.14
CA GLY A 286 -8.12 3.22 -3.23
C GLY A 286 -8.58 4.60 -2.73
N PRO A 287 -9.79 4.70 -2.17
CA PRO A 287 -10.35 5.98 -1.79
C PRO A 287 -9.56 6.65 -0.66
N LYS A 288 -9.53 8.00 -0.67
CA LYS A 288 -9.08 8.82 0.45
C LYS A 288 -10.28 9.21 1.31
N GLN A 289 -10.48 8.56 2.43
CA GLN A 289 -11.66 8.75 3.28
C GLN A 289 -11.37 8.47 4.77
N ASN A 290 -12.29 8.88 5.62
CA ASN A 290 -12.31 8.61 7.06
C ASN A 290 -13.45 7.66 7.46
N THR A 291 -13.78 6.73 6.60
CA THR A 291 -14.82 5.72 6.76
C THR A 291 -14.28 4.35 6.38
N ASP A 292 -15.01 3.30 6.74
CA ASP A 292 -14.71 1.91 6.41
C ASP A 292 -14.64 1.73 4.88
N TRP A 293 -13.70 0.91 4.44
CA TRP A 293 -13.56 0.61 3.02
C TRP A 293 -14.13 -0.76 2.68
N ASN A 294 -15.34 -0.76 2.14
CA ASN A 294 -15.97 -1.96 1.62
C ASN A 294 -15.98 -1.88 0.09
N THR A 295 -15.34 -2.83 -0.57
CA THR A 295 -15.21 -2.80 -2.01
C THR A 295 -15.21 -4.19 -2.64
N THR A 296 -15.70 -4.26 -3.88
CA THR A 296 -15.52 -5.40 -4.77
C THR A 296 -14.64 -4.97 -5.93
N ILE A 297 -13.46 -5.57 -6.02
CA ILE A 297 -12.52 -5.32 -7.12
C ILE A 297 -13.09 -5.97 -8.38
N SER A 298 -13.43 -5.15 -9.37
CA SER A 298 -14.05 -5.59 -10.63
C SER A 298 -13.31 -5.13 -11.87
N ASP A 299 -12.36 -4.20 -11.75
CA ASP A 299 -11.54 -3.80 -12.89
C ASP A 299 -10.61 -4.96 -13.32
N ARG A 300 -10.32 -5.02 -14.61
CA ARG A 300 -9.62 -6.15 -15.22
C ARG A 300 -8.24 -6.41 -14.62
N LYS A 301 -7.44 -5.36 -14.41
CA LYS A 301 -6.05 -5.47 -13.94
C LYS A 301 -6.01 -5.98 -12.50
N HIS A 302 -6.76 -5.32 -11.62
CA HIS A 302 -6.70 -5.64 -10.20
C HIS A 302 -7.46 -6.91 -9.84
N SER A 303 -8.54 -7.25 -10.56
CA SER A 303 -9.19 -8.56 -10.44
C SER A 303 -8.26 -9.69 -10.83
N TYR A 304 -7.45 -9.50 -11.87
CA TYR A 304 -6.44 -10.48 -12.28
C TYR A 304 -5.39 -10.70 -11.18
N PHE A 305 -4.82 -9.64 -10.61
CA PHE A 305 -3.87 -9.77 -9.50
C PHE A 305 -4.52 -10.38 -8.24
N ALA A 306 -5.73 -9.99 -7.91
CA ALA A 306 -6.47 -10.55 -6.79
C ALA A 306 -6.74 -12.05 -6.95
N THR A 307 -7.04 -12.51 -8.18
CA THR A 307 -7.25 -13.94 -8.49
C THR A 307 -5.95 -14.72 -8.30
N ILE A 308 -4.83 -14.22 -8.83
CA ILE A 308 -3.51 -14.84 -8.63
C ILE A 308 -3.16 -14.88 -7.14
N HIS A 309 -3.40 -13.76 -6.43
CA HIS A 309 -3.14 -13.67 -5.00
C HIS A 309 -3.92 -14.72 -4.20
N ARG A 310 -5.22 -14.86 -4.46
CA ARG A 310 -6.05 -15.84 -3.78
C ARG A 310 -5.56 -17.27 -4.03
N ALA A 311 -5.26 -17.62 -5.29
CA ALA A 311 -4.71 -18.94 -5.63
C ALA A 311 -3.38 -19.21 -4.91
N ALA A 312 -2.47 -18.22 -4.89
CA ALA A 312 -1.21 -18.32 -4.16
C ALA A 312 -1.44 -18.42 -2.64
N CYS A 313 -2.35 -17.63 -2.08
CA CYS A 313 -2.69 -17.66 -0.66
C CYS A 313 -3.24 -19.02 -0.25
N ASP A 314 -4.17 -19.56 -1.02
CA ASP A 314 -4.72 -20.90 -0.79
C ASP A 314 -3.63 -21.98 -0.85
N TYR A 315 -2.77 -21.92 -1.86
CA TYR A 315 -1.69 -22.91 -2.04
C TYR A 315 -0.66 -22.86 -0.90
N TYR A 316 -0.29 -21.68 -0.43
CA TYR A 316 0.75 -21.54 0.60
C TYR A 316 0.24 -21.74 2.03
N TYR A 317 -1.00 -21.38 2.30
CA TYR A 317 -1.48 -21.28 3.69
C TYR A 317 -2.67 -22.17 4.01
N HIS A 318 -3.36 -22.72 3.01
CA HIS A 318 -4.58 -23.52 3.21
C HIS A 318 -4.48 -24.97 2.70
N THR A 319 -3.34 -25.37 2.11
CA THR A 319 -3.09 -26.73 1.61
C THR A 319 -4.29 -27.35 0.86
N PRO A 320 -4.78 -26.71 -0.22
CA PRO A 320 -5.96 -27.17 -0.92
C PRO A 320 -5.71 -28.52 -1.57
N PHE A 321 -6.73 -29.37 -1.55
CA PHE A 321 -6.75 -30.64 -2.26
C PHE A 321 -5.63 -31.66 -1.88
N GLY A 322 -5.03 -31.51 -0.70
CA GLY A 322 -3.94 -32.38 -0.26
C GLY A 322 -2.63 -32.20 -1.04
N LEU A 323 -2.48 -31.07 -1.75
CA LEU A 323 -1.24 -30.74 -2.44
C LEU A 323 -0.10 -30.53 -1.44
N GLN A 324 1.11 -30.89 -1.87
CA GLN A 324 2.30 -30.65 -1.06
C GLN A 324 2.49 -29.14 -0.88
N THR A 325 2.72 -28.73 0.38
CA THR A 325 2.99 -27.32 0.70
C THR A 325 4.23 -26.84 -0.06
N PRO A 326 4.18 -25.66 -0.71
CA PRO A 326 5.34 -25.12 -1.39
C PRO A 326 6.44 -24.77 -0.39
N PRO A 327 7.70 -24.64 -0.85
CA PRO A 327 8.80 -24.22 0.00
C PRO A 327 8.50 -22.88 0.67
N LYS A 328 8.53 -22.85 2.00
CA LYS A 328 8.34 -21.62 2.76
C LYS A 328 9.65 -20.83 2.84
N ASN A 329 9.52 -19.52 3.01
CA ASN A 329 10.65 -18.66 3.29
C ASN A 329 11.26 -19.07 4.64
N THR A 330 12.50 -19.52 4.64
CA THR A 330 13.25 -19.94 5.83
C THR A 330 14.56 -19.17 5.91
N TRP A 331 15.26 -19.32 7.05
CA TRP A 331 16.59 -18.71 7.19
C TRP A 331 17.61 -19.21 6.14
N LEU A 332 17.41 -20.41 5.59
CA LEU A 332 18.21 -20.98 4.50
C LEU A 332 17.76 -20.53 3.11
N ASN A 333 16.47 -20.21 2.96
CA ASN A 333 15.86 -19.77 1.72
C ASN A 333 15.22 -18.37 1.93
N LYS A 334 16.06 -17.35 1.96
CA LYS A 334 15.69 -15.96 2.28
C LYS A 334 15.09 -15.21 1.08
N GLY A 335 14.20 -15.81 0.33
CA GLY A 335 13.61 -15.12 -0.81
C GLY A 335 12.13 -15.43 -0.95
N LYS A 336 11.31 -14.40 -1.09
CA LYS A 336 9.92 -14.59 -1.54
C LYS A 336 9.93 -15.17 -2.94
N ILE A 337 8.99 -16.07 -3.22
CA ILE A 337 8.75 -16.51 -4.59
C ILE A 337 8.12 -15.35 -5.36
N HIS A 338 8.70 -15.03 -6.50
CA HIS A 338 8.20 -13.97 -7.39
C HIS A 338 7.24 -14.59 -8.41
N ILE A 339 5.98 -14.19 -8.35
CA ILE A 339 4.94 -14.61 -9.30
C ILE A 339 4.82 -13.49 -10.33
N ALA A 340 5.28 -13.75 -11.54
CA ALA A 340 5.16 -12.79 -12.64
C ALA A 340 3.73 -12.82 -13.20
N ALA A 341 3.05 -11.69 -13.12
CA ALA A 341 1.70 -11.51 -13.62
C ALA A 341 1.73 -10.65 -14.89
N TYR A 342 1.33 -11.24 -16.01
CA TYR A 342 1.28 -10.57 -17.31
C TYR A 342 -0.16 -10.52 -17.82
N LEU A 343 -0.74 -9.33 -17.85
CA LEU A 343 -2.04 -9.10 -18.44
C LEU A 343 -1.86 -8.59 -19.88
N ARG A 344 -2.10 -9.44 -20.86
CA ARG A 344 -2.02 -9.07 -22.26
C ARG A 344 -3.21 -8.21 -22.66
N GLU A 345 -2.95 -6.98 -23.10
CA GLU A 345 -3.99 -6.13 -23.68
C GLU A 345 -4.34 -6.62 -25.09
N GLY A 346 -5.63 -6.68 -25.41
CA GLY A 346 -6.14 -6.88 -26.77
C GLY A 346 -6.32 -8.32 -27.24
N SER A 347 -6.12 -9.35 -26.41
CA SER A 347 -6.50 -10.71 -26.77
C SER A 347 -7.63 -11.24 -25.90
N ASN A 348 -8.71 -11.73 -26.53
CA ASN A 348 -9.79 -12.46 -25.85
C ASN A 348 -9.38 -13.86 -25.37
N HIS A 349 -8.09 -14.14 -25.35
CA HIS A 349 -7.56 -15.43 -24.92
C HIS A 349 -6.93 -15.24 -23.54
N SER A 350 -7.60 -15.77 -22.52
CA SER A 350 -6.99 -16.08 -21.23
C SER A 350 -5.91 -17.14 -21.50
N GLY A 351 -4.65 -16.68 -21.50
CA GLY A 351 -3.54 -17.64 -21.47
C GLY A 351 -3.48 -18.26 -20.10
N TYR A 352 -3.81 -19.52 -20.00
CA TYR A 352 -3.45 -20.35 -18.85
C TYR A 352 -1.97 -20.68 -18.98
N PHE A 353 -1.20 -20.45 -17.94
CA PHE A 353 0.14 -21.00 -17.73
C PHE A 353 0.10 -21.93 -16.54
#